data_af27482c2f153c09e523f4da51ba9716
#
_entry.id   af27482c2f153c09e523f4da51ba9716
#
_cell.length_a   1.000
_cell.length_b   1.000
_cell.length_c   1.000
_cell.angle_alpha   90.00
_cell.angle_beta   90.00
_cell.angle_gamma   90.00
#
_symmetry.space_group_name_H-M   'P 1'
#
loop_
_entity.id
_entity.type
_entity.pdbx_description
1 polymer ?
#
loop_
_entity_poly.entity_id
_entity_poly.type
_entity_poly.pdbx_seq_one_letter_code
_entity_poly.pdbx_strand_id
1 'polypeptide(L)'
;TPLYQLIHEILKNKEDKTKINLLFGNKTPSDILLKSEFDNLAKQHPDQFKVQYFVDKADKGFDGKVGYIDKDVLKSVLKGPSPTSHVFICGPPGVYKSVSGPKGPKGAQGDLSGILAELGYDKTQVFKF
;
A
#
# COMPACT_ATOMS: atom_id res chain seq x y z
N THR A 1 8.53 -0.57 6.86
CA THR A 1 9.55 0.45 7.06
C THR A 1 9.93 1.22 5.79
N PRO A 2 10.18 0.55 4.64
CA PRO A 2 10.52 1.29 3.42
C PRO A 2 9.38 2.20 2.94
N LEU A 3 8.14 1.76 3.09
CA LEU A 3 6.98 2.58 2.71
C LEU A 3 6.84 3.80 3.63
N TYR A 4 7.10 3.64 4.92
CA TYR A 4 7.09 4.78 5.85
C TYR A 4 8.11 5.84 5.46
N GLN A 5 9.33 5.43 5.12
CA GLN A 5 10.36 6.35 4.68
C GLN A 5 9.97 7.10 3.42
N LEU A 6 9.43 6.39 2.44
CA LEU A 6 8.97 7.00 1.19
C LEU A 6 7.86 8.02 1.43
N ILE A 7 6.84 7.65 2.21
CA ILE A 7 5.72 8.53 2.54
C ILE A 7 6.20 9.78 3.26
N HIS A 8 7.06 9.60 4.26
CA HIS A 8 7.59 10.72 5.04
C HIS A 8 8.37 11.71 4.17
N GLU A 9 9.20 11.22 3.26
CA GLU A 9 9.97 12.08 2.37
C GLU A 9 9.09 12.86 1.39
N ILE A 10 8.05 12.22 0.85
CA ILE A 10 7.10 12.91 -0.04
C ILE A 10 6.34 14.00 0.71
N LEU A 11 5.82 13.69 1.90
CA LEU A 11 5.01 14.65 2.68
C LEU A 11 5.84 15.78 3.28
N LYS A 12 7.12 15.54 3.52
CA LYS A 12 8.05 16.55 4.01
C LYS A 12 8.32 17.64 2.98
N ASN A 13 8.30 17.30 1.70
CA ASN A 13 8.55 18.24 0.61
C ASN A 13 7.24 18.92 0.22
N LYS A 14 7.11 20.21 0.59
CA LYS A 14 5.90 21.01 0.35
C LYS A 14 5.60 21.21 -1.15
N GLU A 15 6.60 21.08 -2.01
CA GLU A 15 6.46 21.22 -3.45
C GLU A 15 5.95 19.95 -4.11
N ASP A 16 6.10 18.80 -3.45
CA ASP A 16 5.61 17.52 -3.94
C ASP A 16 4.13 17.38 -3.63
N LYS A 17 3.29 17.34 -4.66
CA LYS A 17 1.84 17.24 -4.56
C LYS A 17 1.32 15.83 -4.79
N THR A 18 2.19 14.83 -4.78
CA THR A 18 1.81 13.43 -4.97
C THR A 18 0.78 13.00 -3.93
N LYS A 19 -0.33 12.44 -4.38
CA LYS A 19 -1.36 11.88 -3.52
C LYS A 19 -1.03 10.43 -3.19
N ILE A 20 -1.14 10.07 -1.92
CA ILE A 20 -0.72 8.78 -1.41
C ILE A 20 -1.89 8.07 -0.76
N ASN A 21 -2.11 6.82 -1.13
CA ASN A 21 -3.02 5.91 -0.44
C ASN A 21 -2.21 4.74 0.10
N LEU A 22 -2.18 4.57 1.42
CA LEU A 22 -1.50 3.45 2.07
C LEU A 22 -2.53 2.42 2.50
N LEU A 23 -2.34 1.18 2.06
CA LEU A 23 -3.10 0.02 2.52
C LEU A 23 -2.16 -0.82 3.39
N PHE A 24 -2.46 -0.96 4.66
CA PHE A 24 -1.58 -1.56 5.64
C PHE A 24 -2.25 -2.76 6.30
N GLY A 25 -1.75 -3.96 6.02
CA GLY A 25 -2.30 -5.21 6.55
C GLY A 25 -1.49 -5.76 7.70
N ASN A 26 -2.16 -6.25 8.73
CA ASN A 26 -1.58 -6.90 9.91
C ASN A 26 -2.50 -8.01 10.41
N LYS A 27 -2.00 -8.84 11.32
CA LYS A 27 -2.82 -9.91 11.89
C LYS A 27 -3.89 -9.37 12.85
N THR A 28 -3.49 -8.48 13.75
CA THR A 28 -4.37 -7.86 14.74
C THR A 28 -4.09 -6.36 14.81
N PRO A 29 -5.01 -5.56 15.39
CA PRO A 29 -4.76 -4.13 15.56
C PRO A 29 -3.50 -3.81 16.36
N SER A 30 -3.16 -4.61 17.36
CA SER A 30 -1.96 -4.40 18.17
C SER A 30 -0.66 -4.64 17.40
N ASP A 31 -0.71 -5.37 16.29
CA ASP A 31 0.45 -5.61 15.43
C ASP A 31 0.76 -4.45 14.50
N ILE A 32 -0.13 -3.46 14.38
CA ILE A 32 0.05 -2.32 13.48
C ILE A 32 1.13 -1.40 14.02
N LEU A 33 2.34 -1.51 13.45
CA LEU A 33 3.45 -0.65 13.79
C LEU A 33 3.24 0.75 13.20
N LEU A 34 3.71 1.77 13.92
CA LEU A 34 3.67 3.16 13.46
C LEU A 34 2.24 3.68 13.18
N LYS A 35 1.22 3.05 13.76
CA LYS A 35 -0.17 3.49 13.53
C LYS A 35 -0.38 4.95 13.91
N SER A 36 0.11 5.36 15.08
CA SER A 36 -0.02 6.75 15.53
C SER A 36 0.71 7.73 14.62
N GLU A 37 1.87 7.35 14.10
CA GLU A 37 2.63 8.16 13.15
C GLU A 37 1.87 8.33 11.83
N PHE A 38 1.32 7.24 11.28
CA PHE A 38 0.52 7.31 10.06
C PHE A 38 -0.77 8.12 10.27
N ASP A 39 -1.45 7.92 11.40
CA ASP A 39 -2.68 8.66 11.71
C ASP A 39 -2.38 10.16 11.82
N ASN A 40 -1.27 10.53 12.44
CA ASN A 40 -0.85 11.93 12.54
C ASN A 40 -0.53 12.53 11.18
N LEU A 41 0.19 11.79 10.32
CA LEU A 41 0.49 12.25 8.97
C LEU A 41 -0.79 12.46 8.16
N ALA A 42 -1.77 11.57 8.30
CA ALA A 42 -3.06 11.71 7.61
C ALA A 42 -3.84 12.94 8.10
N LYS A 43 -3.76 13.26 9.40
CA LYS A 43 -4.38 14.46 9.96
C LYS A 43 -3.69 15.75 9.51
N GLN A 44 -2.37 15.72 9.39
CA GLN A 44 -1.57 16.87 8.95
C GLN A 44 -1.69 17.14 7.44
N HIS A 45 -1.95 16.08 6.65
CA HIS A 45 -2.00 16.13 5.20
C HIS A 45 -3.29 15.48 4.66
N PRO A 46 -4.49 15.95 5.07
CA PRO A 46 -5.75 15.28 4.75
C PRO A 46 -6.07 15.23 3.25
N ASP A 47 -5.55 16.18 2.46
CA ASP A 47 -5.78 16.24 1.02
C ASP A 47 -4.75 15.43 0.23
N GLN A 48 -3.68 14.97 0.88
CA GLN A 48 -2.57 14.34 0.20
C GLN A 48 -2.35 12.89 0.64
N PHE A 49 -2.61 12.55 1.90
CA PHE A 49 -2.34 11.22 2.45
C PHE A 49 -3.56 10.61 3.09
N LYS A 50 -3.86 9.37 2.69
CA LYS A 50 -4.90 8.54 3.29
C LYS A 50 -4.31 7.19 3.65
N VAL A 51 -4.73 6.65 4.79
CA VAL A 51 -4.30 5.33 5.25
C VAL A 51 -5.52 4.48 5.60
N GLN A 52 -5.48 3.22 5.20
CA GLN A 52 -6.50 2.23 5.58
C GLN A 52 -5.80 1.02 6.19
N TYR A 53 -6.31 0.58 7.32
CA TYR A 53 -5.78 -0.58 8.04
C TYR A 53 -6.65 -1.80 7.80
N PHE A 54 -5.98 -2.94 7.58
CA PHE A 54 -6.62 -4.24 7.39
C PHE A 54 -6.03 -5.22 8.40
N VAL A 55 -6.89 -6.00 9.06
CA VAL A 55 -6.46 -7.02 10.02
C VAL A 55 -7.20 -8.33 9.77
N ASP A 56 -6.56 -9.44 10.11
CA ASP A 56 -7.21 -10.77 10.01
C ASP A 56 -8.28 -10.91 11.08
N LYS A 57 -8.02 -10.40 12.30
CA LYS A 57 -8.94 -10.43 13.43
C LYS A 57 -8.99 -9.05 14.07
N ALA A 58 -10.19 -8.51 14.24
CA ALA A 58 -10.40 -7.21 14.85
C ALA A 58 -10.71 -7.34 16.34
N ASP A 59 -10.19 -6.40 17.12
CA ASP A 59 -10.62 -6.19 18.50
C ASP A 59 -11.82 -5.25 18.55
N LYS A 60 -12.51 -5.25 19.69
CA LYS A 60 -13.63 -4.34 19.91
C LYS A 60 -13.15 -2.88 19.80
N GLY A 61 -13.86 -2.09 19.00
CA GLY A 61 -13.52 -0.68 18.80
C GLY A 61 -12.51 -0.42 17.68
N PHE A 62 -12.08 -1.45 16.95
CA PHE A 62 -11.21 -1.24 15.79
C PHE A 62 -11.98 -0.57 14.65
N ASP A 63 -11.44 0.52 14.13
CA ASP A 63 -12.07 1.35 13.10
C ASP A 63 -11.63 1.04 11.67
N GLY A 64 -10.75 0.06 11.49
CA GLY A 64 -10.30 -0.38 10.18
C GLY A 64 -11.16 -1.50 9.60
N LYS A 65 -10.63 -2.21 8.61
CA LYS A 65 -11.31 -3.30 7.92
C LYS A 65 -10.76 -4.65 8.33
N VAL A 66 -11.63 -5.64 8.39
CA VAL A 66 -11.27 -7.04 8.62
C VAL A 66 -11.21 -7.76 7.27
N GLY A 67 -10.13 -8.50 7.04
CA GLY A 67 -9.93 -9.26 5.81
C GLY A 67 -8.65 -8.89 5.09
N TYR A 68 -8.48 -9.45 3.91
CA TYR A 68 -7.29 -9.27 3.09
C TYR A 68 -7.45 -8.10 2.12
N ILE A 69 -6.32 -7.56 1.69
CA ILE A 69 -6.28 -6.60 0.59
C ILE A 69 -6.46 -7.40 -0.71
N ASP A 70 -7.69 -7.47 -1.18
CA ASP A 70 -8.08 -8.24 -2.36
C ASP A 70 -8.29 -7.34 -3.59
N LYS A 71 -8.75 -7.96 -4.69
CA LYS A 71 -8.99 -7.24 -5.94
C LYS A 71 -10.04 -6.13 -5.79
N ASP A 72 -11.12 -6.39 -5.07
CA ASP A 72 -12.19 -5.40 -4.88
C ASP A 72 -11.69 -4.20 -4.09
N VAL A 73 -10.90 -4.43 -3.04
CA VAL A 73 -10.27 -3.36 -2.26
C VAL A 73 -9.35 -2.53 -3.15
N LEU A 74 -8.46 -3.16 -3.88
CA LEU A 74 -7.53 -2.46 -4.77
C LEU A 74 -8.26 -1.69 -5.85
N LYS A 75 -9.29 -2.28 -6.44
CA LYS A 75 -10.10 -1.62 -7.47
C LYS A 75 -10.81 -0.38 -6.91
N SER A 76 -11.26 -0.41 -5.66
CA SER A 76 -11.94 0.73 -5.04
C SER A 76 -10.99 1.88 -4.69
N VAL A 77 -9.74 1.57 -4.35
CA VAL A 77 -8.73 2.56 -3.95
C VAL A 77 -7.95 3.08 -5.15
N LEU A 78 -7.55 2.18 -6.05
CA LEU A 78 -6.78 2.53 -7.24
C LEU A 78 -7.75 2.96 -8.34
N LYS A 79 -7.64 4.21 -8.77
CA LYS A 79 -8.52 4.77 -9.81
C LYS A 79 -8.14 4.32 -11.22
N GLY A 80 -7.46 3.19 -11.33
CA GLY A 80 -6.93 2.67 -12.58
C GLY A 80 -5.54 3.22 -12.91
N PRO A 81 -4.82 2.57 -13.80
CA PRO A 81 -3.48 3.02 -14.19
C PRO A 81 -3.55 4.33 -14.97
N SER A 82 -2.61 5.22 -14.68
CA SER A 82 -2.38 6.44 -15.46
C SER A 82 -0.87 6.63 -15.61
N PRO A 83 -0.41 7.48 -16.55
CA PRO A 83 1.03 7.70 -16.74
C PRO A 83 1.78 8.18 -15.50
N THR A 84 1.07 8.77 -14.55
CA THR A 84 1.66 9.31 -13.32
C THR A 84 1.38 8.46 -12.07
N SER A 85 0.69 7.32 -12.23
CA SER A 85 0.37 6.42 -11.10
C SER A 85 1.49 5.41 -10.87
N HIS A 86 1.85 5.21 -9.60
CA HIS A 86 2.85 4.22 -9.19
C HIS A 86 2.34 3.43 -7.99
N VAL A 87 2.66 2.15 -7.93
CA VAL A 87 2.30 1.26 -6.83
C VAL A 87 3.58 0.69 -6.22
N PHE A 88 3.70 0.83 -4.91
CA PHE A 88 4.84 0.30 -4.14
C PHE A 88 4.33 -0.78 -3.20
N ILE A 89 5.02 -1.92 -3.19
CA ILE A 89 4.59 -3.09 -2.43
C ILE A 89 5.70 -3.55 -1.50
N CYS A 90 5.32 -3.82 -0.26
CA CYS A 90 6.20 -4.43 0.73
C CYS A 90 5.37 -5.37 1.57
N GLY A 91 5.81 -6.62 1.72
CA GLY A 91 5.08 -7.60 2.52
C GLY A 91 5.69 -8.99 2.42
N PRO A 92 5.04 -9.98 3.03
CA PRO A 92 5.46 -11.38 2.90
C PRO A 92 5.24 -11.92 1.48
N PRO A 93 5.86 -13.05 1.14
CA PRO A 93 5.77 -13.62 -0.24
C PRO A 93 4.35 -13.79 -0.76
N GLY A 94 3.39 -14.14 0.11
CA GLY A 94 1.99 -14.30 -0.29
C GLY A 94 1.35 -13.02 -0.82
N VAL A 95 1.71 -11.86 -0.28
CA VAL A 95 1.23 -10.56 -0.74
C VAL A 95 1.74 -10.29 -2.16
N TYR A 96 3.03 -10.49 -2.41
CA TYR A 96 3.57 -10.32 -3.75
C TYR A 96 2.90 -11.25 -4.76
N LYS A 97 2.75 -12.52 -4.40
CA LYS A 97 2.15 -13.52 -5.28
C LYS A 97 0.73 -13.14 -5.70
N SER A 98 -0.08 -12.64 -4.79
CA SER A 98 -1.48 -12.29 -5.08
C SER A 98 -1.64 -10.95 -5.77
N VAL A 99 -0.86 -9.95 -5.37
CA VAL A 99 -1.05 -8.56 -5.81
C VAL A 99 -0.26 -8.22 -7.08
N SER A 100 1.00 -8.61 -7.14
CA SER A 100 1.92 -8.13 -8.18
C SER A 100 2.73 -9.22 -8.88
N GLY A 101 2.62 -10.45 -8.43
CA GLY A 101 3.55 -11.51 -8.79
C GLY A 101 4.78 -11.49 -7.89
N PRO A 102 5.46 -12.64 -7.74
CA PRO A 102 6.61 -12.75 -6.85
C PRO A 102 7.80 -11.94 -7.35
N LYS A 103 8.69 -11.62 -6.42
CA LYS A 103 9.99 -11.04 -6.76
C LYS A 103 10.84 -12.08 -7.48
N GLY A 104 11.71 -11.60 -8.37
CA GLY A 104 12.69 -12.45 -9.04
C GLY A 104 13.88 -12.78 -8.14
N PRO A 105 14.82 -13.59 -8.64
CA PRO A 105 16.01 -13.97 -7.88
C PRO A 105 16.91 -12.76 -7.59
N LYS A 106 17.64 -12.83 -6.47
CA LYS A 106 18.62 -11.81 -6.06
C LYS A 106 18.05 -10.38 -5.98
N GLY A 107 16.80 -10.23 -5.58
CA GLY A 107 16.17 -8.93 -5.43
C GLY A 107 15.64 -8.33 -6.73
N ALA A 108 15.65 -9.04 -7.83
CA ALA A 108 15.03 -8.58 -9.07
C ALA A 108 13.52 -8.39 -8.91
N GLN A 109 12.94 -7.51 -9.70
CA GLN A 109 11.50 -7.22 -9.61
C GLN A 109 10.62 -8.39 -10.07
N GLY A 110 11.10 -9.23 -10.98
CA GLY A 110 10.29 -10.29 -11.56
C GLY A 110 9.21 -9.76 -12.50
N ASP A 111 8.40 -10.67 -13.02
CA ASP A 111 7.31 -10.30 -13.90
C ASP A 111 6.12 -9.74 -13.12
N LEU A 112 5.33 -8.89 -13.76
CA LEU A 112 4.07 -8.40 -13.19
C LEU A 112 2.96 -9.41 -13.48
N SER A 113 2.30 -9.87 -12.42
CA SER A 113 1.13 -10.76 -12.51
C SER A 113 0.17 -10.43 -11.36
N GLY A 114 -0.88 -11.24 -11.20
CA GLY A 114 -1.85 -11.06 -10.13
C GLY A 114 -2.78 -9.87 -10.34
N ILE A 115 -3.27 -9.31 -9.25
CA ILE A 115 -4.34 -8.30 -9.26
C ILE A 115 -3.94 -7.04 -10.06
N LEU A 116 -2.73 -6.53 -9.87
CA LEU A 116 -2.30 -5.32 -10.56
C LEU A 116 -2.20 -5.51 -12.08
N ALA A 117 -1.74 -6.69 -12.51
CA ALA A 117 -1.74 -7.01 -13.94
C ALA A 117 -3.16 -7.07 -14.50
N GLU A 118 -4.09 -7.67 -13.76
CA GLU A 118 -5.50 -7.73 -14.15
C GLU A 118 -6.16 -6.36 -14.23
N LEU A 119 -5.72 -5.41 -13.39
CA LEU A 119 -6.21 -4.05 -13.39
C LEU A 119 -5.57 -3.17 -14.48
N GLY A 120 -4.62 -3.72 -15.23
CA GLY A 120 -4.01 -3.04 -16.38
C GLY A 120 -2.77 -2.23 -16.08
N TYR A 121 -2.15 -2.40 -14.91
CA TYR A 121 -0.90 -1.72 -14.59
C TYR A 121 0.27 -2.27 -15.39
N ASP A 122 1.22 -1.41 -15.71
CA ASP A 122 2.45 -1.74 -16.40
C ASP A 122 3.54 -2.09 -15.39
N LYS A 123 4.45 -2.97 -15.76
CA LYS A 123 5.60 -3.36 -14.94
C LYS A 123 6.43 -2.16 -14.46
N THR A 124 6.52 -1.11 -15.27
CA THR A 124 7.26 0.11 -14.92
C THR A 124 6.59 0.95 -13.85
N GLN A 125 5.31 0.70 -13.57
CA GLN A 125 4.53 1.44 -12.58
C GLN A 125 4.50 0.76 -11.20
N VAL A 126 5.04 -0.46 -11.09
CA VAL A 126 4.98 -1.28 -9.87
C VAL A 126 6.37 -1.57 -9.37
N PHE A 127 6.64 -1.21 -8.12
CA PHE A 127 7.91 -1.49 -7.46
C PHE A 127 7.70 -2.39 -6.24
N LYS A 128 8.45 -3.47 -6.18
CA LYS A 128 8.43 -4.46 -5.07
C LYS A 128 9.68 -4.26 -4.22
N PHE A 129 9.46 -3.86 -2.97
CA PHE A 129 10.58 -3.73 -2.02
C PHE A 129 11.14 -5.07 -1.57
#